data_57b392e255ef8e96cbecbbca55854791
#
_entry.id   57b392e255ef8e96cbecbbca55854791
#
_cell.length_a   1.000
_cell.length_b   1.000
_cell.length_c   1.000
_cell.angle_alpha   90.00
_cell.angle_beta   90.00
_cell.angle_gamma   90.00
#
_symmetry.space_group_name_H-M   'P 1'
#
loop_
_entity.id
_entity.type
_entity.pdbx_description
1 polymer ?
#
loop_
_entity_poly.entity_id
_entity_poly.type
_entity_poly.pdbx_seq_one_letter_code
_entity_poly.pdbx_strand_id
1 'polypeptide(L)'
;MAQATDIKTVIVERDIAHPPEKLWRALTQPHLIEEWLMKNDFKPAVGHRFNLRGDWGGVLDCEVLVVEPNRELAYTWNFRHDDAAFNLESVVTFTLTPTSTGTRLRMEQTGFRPDQKQAFGGAHAGWKQFFEKLEQVLARAE
;
A
#
# COMPACT_ATOMS: atom_id res chain seq x y z
N MET A 1 20.76 20.22 11.28
CA MET A 1 20.41 19.77 11.12
C MET A 1 19.55 19.22 10.83
N ALA A 2 19.23 19.05 10.83
CA ALA A 2 18.52 18.38 10.57
C ALA A 2 18.02 17.94 9.60
N GLN A 3 18.23 17.75 8.91
CA GLN A 3 17.74 17.37 8.06
C GLN A 3 17.52 16.04 7.71
N ALA A 4 18.07 15.04 8.09
CA ALA A 4 17.76 13.65 7.93
C ALA A 4 16.40 13.31 8.45
N THR A 5 15.84 14.22 9.21
CA THR A 5 14.53 14.00 9.79
C THR A 5 13.39 14.40 8.86
N ASP A 6 13.70 14.91 7.67
CA ASP A 6 12.66 15.34 6.75
C ASP A 6 12.15 14.23 5.85
N ILE A 7 11.99 13.04 6.41
CA ILE A 7 11.36 11.91 5.71
C ILE A 7 9.92 12.30 5.43
N LYS A 8 9.50 12.11 4.18
CA LYS A 8 8.15 12.47 3.75
C LYS A 8 7.22 11.26 3.75
N THR A 9 5.96 11.53 4.00
CA THR A 9 4.91 10.51 4.04
C THR A 9 3.81 10.87 3.05
N VAL A 10 3.46 9.90 2.21
CA VAL A 10 2.27 10.01 1.36
C VAL A 10 1.08 9.50 2.15
N ILE A 11 0.00 10.28 2.18
CA ILE A 11 -1.23 9.88 2.86
C ILE A 11 -2.38 10.02 1.86
N VAL A 12 -3.15 8.93 1.68
CA VAL A 12 -4.34 8.95 0.83
C VAL A 12 -5.47 8.31 1.63
N GLU A 13 -6.61 9.00 1.71
CA GLU A 13 -7.78 8.50 2.41
C GLU A 13 -8.96 8.42 1.47
N ARG A 14 -9.82 7.40 1.69
CA ARG A 14 -11.06 7.22 0.93
C ARG A 14 -12.15 6.71 1.85
N ASP A 15 -13.35 7.22 1.64
CA ASP A 15 -14.54 6.64 2.25
C ASP A 15 -15.07 5.57 1.30
N ILE A 16 -15.08 4.34 1.79
CA ILE A 16 -15.45 3.17 1.00
C ILE A 16 -16.81 2.69 1.47
N ALA A 17 -17.77 2.54 0.55
CA ALA A 17 -19.14 2.14 0.87
C ALA A 17 -19.27 0.62 1.01
N HIS A 18 -18.34 0.00 1.75
CA HIS A 18 -18.32 -1.44 2.00
C HIS A 18 -17.79 -1.68 3.40
N PRO A 19 -18.21 -2.77 4.05
CA PRO A 19 -17.78 -3.03 5.43
C PRO A 19 -16.30 -3.39 5.51
N PRO A 20 -15.68 -3.20 6.69
CA PRO A 20 -14.25 -3.50 6.84
C PRO A 20 -13.87 -4.92 6.46
N GLU A 21 -14.70 -5.90 6.74
CA GLU A 21 -14.41 -7.29 6.43
C GLU A 21 -14.23 -7.51 4.93
N LYS A 22 -15.06 -6.86 4.14
CA LYS A 22 -14.96 -6.98 2.68
C LYS A 22 -13.69 -6.32 2.16
N LEU A 23 -13.41 -5.13 2.69
CA LEU A 23 -12.20 -4.40 2.33
C LEU A 23 -10.95 -5.19 2.74
N TRP A 24 -10.98 -5.79 3.93
CA TRP A 24 -9.86 -6.59 4.43
C TRP A 24 -9.54 -7.74 3.47
N ARG A 25 -10.56 -8.41 2.94
CA ARG A 25 -10.32 -9.48 1.97
C ARG A 25 -9.59 -8.98 0.74
N ALA A 26 -9.98 -7.80 0.24
CA ALA A 26 -9.32 -7.23 -0.93
C ALA A 26 -7.88 -6.84 -0.66
N LEU A 27 -7.55 -6.52 0.60
CA LEU A 27 -6.20 -6.16 0.99
C LEU A 27 -5.31 -7.37 1.28
N THR A 28 -5.89 -8.55 1.51
CA THR A 28 -5.12 -9.69 2.03
C THR A 28 -5.22 -10.97 1.21
N GLN A 29 -6.14 -11.06 0.25
CA GLN A 29 -6.23 -12.24 -0.61
C GLN A 29 -5.46 -11.99 -1.90
N PRO A 30 -4.47 -12.84 -2.21
CA PRO A 30 -3.57 -12.58 -3.35
C PRO A 30 -4.27 -12.35 -4.68
N HIS A 31 -5.31 -13.12 -4.97
CA HIS A 31 -6.02 -12.96 -6.25
C HIS A 31 -6.76 -11.62 -6.34
N LEU A 32 -7.20 -11.07 -5.20
CA LEU A 32 -7.84 -9.76 -5.19
C LEU A 32 -6.79 -8.64 -5.22
N ILE A 33 -5.68 -8.81 -4.51
CA ILE A 33 -4.59 -7.84 -4.54
C ILE A 33 -4.08 -7.67 -5.97
N GLU A 34 -4.01 -8.75 -6.72
CA GLU A 34 -3.55 -8.69 -8.10
C GLU A 34 -4.46 -7.82 -8.96
N GLU A 35 -5.75 -7.77 -8.66
CA GLU A 35 -6.70 -7.02 -9.48
C GLU A 35 -6.62 -5.51 -9.28
N TRP A 36 -6.21 -5.06 -8.09
CA TRP A 36 -6.16 -3.62 -7.86
C TRP A 36 -4.74 -3.09 -7.65
N LEU A 37 -3.80 -3.95 -7.34
CA LEU A 37 -2.44 -3.51 -7.02
C LEU A 37 -1.43 -4.14 -7.98
N MET A 38 -1.00 -5.38 -7.73
CA MET A 38 0.03 -6.05 -8.51
C MET A 38 -0.02 -7.54 -8.27
N LYS A 39 0.63 -8.31 -9.15
CA LYS A 39 0.86 -9.73 -8.92
C LYS A 39 1.70 -9.90 -7.67
N ASN A 40 1.43 -10.95 -6.89
CA ASN A 40 2.02 -11.08 -5.57
C ASN A 40 1.95 -12.52 -5.06
N ASP A 41 2.71 -12.75 -3.97
CA ASP A 41 2.66 -13.97 -3.20
C ASP A 41 2.43 -13.65 -1.72
N PHE A 42 1.53 -12.71 -1.46
CA PHE A 42 1.21 -12.23 -0.14
C PHE A 42 0.59 -13.30 0.75
N LYS A 43 0.90 -13.24 2.04
CA LYS A 43 0.20 -13.99 3.10
C LYS A 43 0.05 -13.08 4.31
N PRO A 44 -1.10 -13.10 4.98
CA PRO A 44 -1.33 -12.23 6.13
C PRO A 44 -0.68 -12.79 7.41
N ALA A 45 0.62 -12.86 7.40
CA ALA A 45 1.40 -13.38 8.54
C ALA A 45 2.59 -12.47 8.76
N VAL A 46 2.73 -11.98 9.99
CA VAL A 46 3.85 -11.11 10.35
C VAL A 46 5.17 -11.84 10.08
N GLY A 47 6.08 -11.14 9.43
CA GLY A 47 7.38 -11.69 9.07
C GLY A 47 7.42 -12.37 7.69
N HIS A 48 6.25 -12.60 7.08
CA HIS A 48 6.22 -13.19 5.75
C HIS A 48 6.82 -12.22 4.73
N ARG A 49 7.76 -12.72 3.92
CA ARG A 49 8.36 -11.93 2.85
C ARG A 49 7.70 -12.27 1.54
N PHE A 50 7.39 -11.24 0.76
CA PHE A 50 6.71 -11.43 -0.51
C PHE A 50 7.17 -10.35 -1.50
N ASN A 51 6.79 -10.54 -2.75
CA ASN A 51 7.10 -9.56 -3.79
C ASN A 51 5.81 -9.03 -4.42
N LEU A 52 5.85 -7.77 -4.80
CA LEU A 52 4.85 -7.18 -5.69
C LEU A 52 5.52 -6.99 -7.03
N ARG A 53 4.90 -7.49 -8.08
CA ARG A 53 5.46 -7.46 -9.43
C ARG A 53 4.56 -6.65 -10.34
N GLY A 54 5.08 -5.52 -10.81
CA GLY A 54 4.33 -4.61 -11.65
C GLY A 54 4.45 -4.95 -13.14
N ASP A 55 3.45 -4.49 -13.90
CA ASP A 55 3.44 -4.67 -15.36
C ASP A 55 4.62 -3.96 -16.02
N TRP A 56 5.15 -2.95 -15.35
CA TRP A 56 6.31 -2.20 -15.84
C TRP A 56 7.63 -2.96 -15.67
N GLY A 57 7.58 -4.19 -15.19
CA GLY A 57 8.75 -5.04 -15.06
C GLY A 57 9.51 -4.91 -13.75
N GLY A 58 9.08 -4.03 -12.86
CA GLY A 58 9.73 -3.85 -11.58
C GLY A 58 9.22 -4.82 -10.53
N VAL A 59 10.06 -5.06 -9.52
CA VAL A 59 9.75 -5.93 -8.40
C VAL A 59 9.97 -5.17 -7.11
N LEU A 60 8.97 -5.22 -6.23
CA LEU A 60 9.07 -4.61 -4.90
C LEU A 60 9.29 -5.73 -3.89
N ASP A 61 10.24 -5.51 -2.97
CA ASP A 61 10.51 -6.45 -1.89
C ASP A 61 9.75 -5.99 -0.66
N CYS A 62 8.96 -6.88 -0.08
CA CYS A 62 8.06 -6.53 1.01
C CYS A 62 8.18 -7.55 2.15
N GLU A 63 7.92 -7.09 3.36
CA GLU A 63 7.82 -7.93 4.54
C GLU A 63 6.65 -7.46 5.37
N VAL A 64 5.79 -8.37 5.78
CA VAL A 64 4.61 -8.06 6.57
C VAL A 64 5.01 -7.69 7.99
N LEU A 65 4.56 -6.54 8.47
CA LEU A 65 4.91 -6.01 9.78
C LEU A 65 3.76 -6.05 10.78
N VAL A 66 2.54 -5.75 10.33
CA VAL A 66 1.36 -5.71 11.20
C VAL A 66 0.20 -6.39 10.50
N VAL A 67 -0.49 -7.27 11.21
CA VAL A 67 -1.74 -7.88 10.75
C VAL A 67 -2.73 -7.85 11.90
N GLU A 68 -3.65 -6.88 11.85
CA GLU A 68 -4.78 -6.80 12.79
C GLU A 68 -6.06 -6.88 11.96
N PRO A 69 -6.70 -8.04 11.91
CA PRO A 69 -7.82 -8.26 10.99
C PRO A 69 -8.88 -7.16 11.07
N ASN A 70 -9.27 -6.69 9.90
CA ASN A 70 -10.29 -5.66 9.72
C ASN A 70 -9.92 -4.28 10.27
N ARG A 71 -8.64 -4.09 10.69
CA ARG A 71 -8.23 -2.83 11.30
C ARG A 71 -6.94 -2.26 10.72
N GLU A 72 -5.88 -3.06 10.67
CA GLU A 72 -4.59 -2.51 10.27
C GLU A 72 -3.72 -3.55 9.59
N LEU A 73 -3.12 -3.16 8.47
CA LEU A 73 -2.17 -3.97 7.72
C LEU A 73 -0.98 -3.09 7.37
N ALA A 74 0.23 -3.57 7.67
CA ALA A 74 1.43 -2.83 7.31
C ALA A 74 2.48 -3.78 6.76
N TYR A 75 3.19 -3.32 5.74
CA TYR A 75 4.33 -4.07 5.21
C TYR A 75 5.33 -3.10 4.59
N THR A 76 6.57 -3.56 4.46
CA THR A 76 7.60 -2.77 3.80
C THR A 76 7.33 -2.74 2.30
N TRP A 77 7.79 -1.67 1.67
CA TRP A 77 7.60 -1.45 0.24
C TRP A 77 8.92 -0.91 -0.28
N ASN A 78 9.77 -1.82 -0.71
CA ASN A 78 11.16 -1.48 -1.04
C ASN A 78 11.43 -1.73 -2.50
N PHE A 79 12.01 -0.74 -3.16
CA PHE A 79 12.43 -0.84 -4.55
C PHE A 79 13.93 -0.65 -4.63
N ARG A 80 14.62 -1.57 -5.30
CA ARG A 80 16.05 -1.47 -5.53
C ARG A 80 16.33 -1.19 -6.99
N HIS A 81 17.23 -0.25 -7.21
CA HIS A 81 17.66 0.15 -8.54
C HIS A 81 19.18 0.17 -8.57
N ASP A 82 19.77 -0.04 -9.75
CA ASP A 82 21.23 0.01 -9.91
C ASP A 82 21.78 1.38 -9.50
N ASP A 83 21.03 2.44 -9.77
CA ASP A 83 21.36 3.78 -9.29
C ASP A 83 20.72 3.97 -7.91
N ALA A 84 21.56 4.15 -6.90
CA ALA A 84 21.10 4.27 -5.52
C ALA A 84 20.13 5.43 -5.31
N ALA A 85 20.17 6.44 -6.17
CA ALA A 85 19.27 7.60 -6.05
C ALA A 85 17.81 7.18 -6.25
N PHE A 86 17.57 6.07 -6.94
CA PHE A 86 16.22 5.57 -7.18
C PHE A 86 15.79 4.46 -6.23
N ASN A 87 16.64 4.09 -5.27
CA ASN A 87 16.25 3.11 -4.26
C ASN A 87 15.22 3.72 -3.32
N LEU A 88 14.20 2.95 -3.01
CA LEU A 88 13.17 3.35 -2.08
C LEU A 88 13.06 2.32 -0.97
N GLU A 89 13.13 2.78 0.28
CA GLU A 89 12.86 1.97 1.45
C GLU A 89 11.71 2.65 2.19
N SER A 90 10.56 1.99 2.22
CA SER A 90 9.38 2.60 2.79
C SER A 90 8.51 1.56 3.49
N VAL A 91 7.56 2.07 4.28
CA VAL A 91 6.55 1.25 4.93
C VAL A 91 5.18 1.76 4.52
N VAL A 92 4.33 0.84 4.08
CA VAL A 92 2.94 1.14 3.74
C VAL A 92 2.06 0.61 4.85
N THR A 93 1.17 1.46 5.36
CA THR A 93 0.22 1.10 6.41
C THR A 93 -1.18 1.42 5.95
N PHE A 94 -2.06 0.42 6.00
CA PHE A 94 -3.50 0.59 5.74
C PHE A 94 -4.23 0.53 7.07
N THR A 95 -5.04 1.55 7.35
CA THR A 95 -5.87 1.60 8.55
C THR A 95 -7.33 1.65 8.13
N LEU A 96 -8.15 0.77 8.70
CA LEU A 96 -9.57 0.69 8.40
C LEU A 96 -10.36 1.14 9.61
N THR A 97 -11.22 2.14 9.42
CA THR A 97 -12.06 2.67 10.48
C THR A 97 -13.52 2.55 10.06
N PRO A 98 -14.34 1.81 10.79
CA PRO A 98 -15.77 1.69 10.43
C PRO A 98 -16.45 3.05 10.49
N THR A 99 -17.34 3.29 9.52
CA THR A 99 -18.17 4.50 9.49
C THR A 99 -19.64 4.09 9.40
N SER A 100 -20.53 5.07 9.48
CA SER A 100 -21.96 4.79 9.38
C SER A 100 -22.36 4.24 8.01
N THR A 101 -21.54 4.46 6.97
CA THR A 101 -21.86 4.05 5.60
C THR A 101 -20.87 3.03 5.03
N GLY A 102 -19.88 2.61 5.81
CA GLY A 102 -18.90 1.66 5.33
C GLY A 102 -17.60 1.74 6.11
N THR A 103 -16.53 2.09 5.42
CA THR A 103 -15.19 2.10 6.02
C THR A 103 -14.40 3.29 5.51
N ARG A 104 -13.69 3.97 6.41
CA ARG A 104 -12.67 4.92 5.99
C ARG A 104 -11.35 4.17 5.87
N LEU A 105 -10.80 4.18 4.68
CA LEU A 105 -9.50 3.58 4.40
C LEU A 105 -8.45 4.68 4.37
N ARG A 106 -7.41 4.53 5.20
CA ARG A 106 -6.28 5.44 5.21
C ARG A 106 -5.03 4.66 4.85
N MET A 107 -4.29 5.13 3.87
CA MET A 107 -3.00 4.57 3.51
C MET A 107 -1.92 5.60 3.84
N GLU A 108 -0.86 5.15 4.51
CA GLU A 108 0.33 5.96 4.74
C GLU A 108 1.53 5.22 4.18
N GLN A 109 2.31 5.89 3.35
CA GLN A 109 3.58 5.36 2.89
C GLN A 109 4.67 6.33 3.34
N THR A 110 5.50 5.89 4.27
CA THR A 110 6.55 6.72 4.84
C THR A 110 7.93 6.17 4.49
N GLY A 111 8.89 7.06 4.29
CA GLY A 111 10.26 6.68 3.97
C GLY A 111 10.85 7.43 2.78
N PHE A 112 10.11 8.35 2.18
CA PHE A 112 10.64 9.13 1.05
C PHE A 112 11.66 10.15 1.54
N ARG A 113 12.85 10.09 0.95
CA ARG A 113 13.90 11.07 1.28
C ARG A 113 13.58 12.43 0.63
N PRO A 114 14.08 13.53 1.19
CA PRO A 114 13.82 14.85 0.62
C PRO A 114 14.25 15.00 -0.84
N ASP A 115 15.24 14.22 -1.29
CA ASP A 115 15.74 14.28 -2.65
C ASP A 115 14.94 13.40 -3.62
N GLN A 116 13.86 12.76 -3.15
CA GLN A 116 13.04 11.86 -3.97
C GLN A 116 11.68 12.47 -4.31
N LYS A 117 11.71 13.72 -4.79
CA LYS A 117 10.48 14.45 -5.07
C LYS A 117 9.61 13.78 -6.14
N GLN A 118 10.24 13.23 -7.17
CA GLN A 118 9.49 12.54 -8.24
C GLN A 118 8.84 11.28 -7.73
N ALA A 119 9.57 10.50 -6.94
CA ALA A 119 9.01 9.27 -6.37
C ALA A 119 7.85 9.59 -5.43
N PHE A 120 8.00 10.65 -4.62
CA PHE A 120 6.96 11.08 -3.70
C PHE A 120 5.69 11.49 -4.45
N GLY A 121 5.84 12.34 -5.46
CA GLY A 121 4.69 12.79 -6.26
C GLY A 121 4.06 11.66 -7.05
N GLY A 122 4.89 10.77 -7.61
CA GLY A 122 4.40 9.61 -8.34
C GLY A 122 3.65 8.65 -7.47
N ALA A 123 4.12 8.43 -6.24
CA ALA A 123 3.42 7.57 -5.29
C ALA A 123 2.05 8.14 -4.93
N HIS A 124 1.98 9.44 -4.70
CA HIS A 124 0.71 10.08 -4.36
C HIS A 124 -0.32 9.88 -5.47
N ALA A 125 0.07 10.10 -6.71
CA ALA A 125 -0.80 9.90 -7.86
C ALA A 125 -1.12 8.42 -8.06
N GLY A 126 -0.12 7.55 -7.89
CA GLY A 126 -0.28 6.12 -8.10
C GLY A 126 -1.26 5.50 -7.09
N TRP A 127 -1.19 5.91 -5.84
CA TRP A 127 -2.11 5.38 -4.82
C TRP A 127 -3.55 5.76 -5.10
N LYS A 128 -3.78 6.97 -5.63
CA LYS A 128 -5.14 7.36 -6.02
C LYS A 128 -5.67 6.44 -7.11
N GLN A 129 -4.82 6.08 -8.10
CA GLN A 129 -5.23 5.16 -9.15
C GLN A 129 -5.46 3.75 -8.61
N PHE A 130 -4.60 3.28 -7.71
CA PHE A 130 -4.80 1.97 -7.08
C PHE A 130 -6.13 1.93 -6.34
N PHE A 131 -6.47 2.99 -5.62
CA PHE A 131 -7.71 3.01 -4.85
C PHE A 131 -8.94 3.06 -5.76
N GLU A 132 -8.85 3.70 -6.93
CA GLU A 132 -9.93 3.63 -7.91
C GLU A 132 -10.17 2.20 -8.37
N LYS A 133 -9.09 1.47 -8.62
CA LYS A 133 -9.21 0.06 -8.99
C LYS A 133 -9.74 -0.78 -7.84
N LEU A 134 -9.31 -0.48 -6.63
CA LEU A 134 -9.79 -1.18 -5.43
C LEU A 134 -11.30 -1.02 -5.29
N GLU A 135 -11.81 0.20 -5.48
CA GLU A 135 -13.25 0.42 -5.42
C GLU A 135 -13.99 -0.36 -6.50
N GLN A 136 -13.41 -0.48 -7.70
CA GLN A 136 -14.01 -1.28 -8.77
C GLN A 136 -14.04 -2.75 -8.41
N VAL A 137 -12.97 -3.27 -7.80
CA VAL A 137 -12.92 -4.65 -7.35
C VAL A 137 -14.00 -4.91 -6.30
N LEU A 138 -14.13 -4.00 -5.34
CA LEU A 138 -15.13 -4.13 -4.28
C LEU A 138 -16.55 -4.09 -4.83
N ALA A 139 -16.80 -3.28 -5.87
CA ALA A 139 -18.12 -3.19 -6.48
C ALA A 139 -18.52 -4.48 -7.19
N ARG A 140 -17.55 -5.26 -7.66
CA ARG A 140 -17.81 -6.53 -8.36
C ARG A 140 -17.79 -7.73 -7.43
N ALA A 141 -17.04 -7.65 -6.33
CA ALA A 141 -16.85 -8.77 -5.43
C ALA A 141 -18.07 -8.99 -4.54
N GLU A 142 -18.33 -10.24 -4.24
CA GLU A 142 -19.36 -10.60 -3.26
C GLU A 142 -18.74 -10.65 -1.84
#